data_ac63ea0b97309bfb4862ca6b7e30e683
#
_entry.id   ac63ea0b97309bfb4862ca6b7e30e683
#
_cell.length_a   1.000
_cell.length_b   1.000
_cell.length_c   1.000
_cell.angle_alpha   90.00
_cell.angle_beta   90.00
_cell.angle_gamma   90.00
#
_symmetry.space_group_name_H-M   'P 1'
#
loop_
_entity.id
_entity.type
_entity.pdbx_description
1 polymer ?
#
loop_
_entity_poly.entity_id
_entity_poly.type
_entity_poly.pdbx_seq_one_letter_code
_entity_poly.pdbx_strand_id
1 'polypeptide(L)'
;MKQSIFKYFLFILFVSFADTVVANPSSYYEKFELSTTFYREGRYRLAEEYFSSILSDDRDYRDPAAQLMLAKSRYRQGKLNEAEQSGKFFISSYPESKYEFHAKTLLGDIALSKSQYTRAFEIYLSIVLLSEDSKSRAELDERILACIGFGLKEDRLESILFLETSPAKRAILNFSRAYVAWQNGDKYDLEMALEGIDAGSLSTAYHSQYKTLKKMLDKNLSPQNTIAVLLPLSGLEQDKGQSYLMGLGDFFQNQPAGNSSRFLVYDTGGNNVEAIRFVKSILNNHSIIAVLGPLLDEELVAVSGISSNLPILVPKSNPAGLSDIASNLFFLSPSNKTIAERIAQMMVKELGVINIAVLSPGDIESKSMTDCFIDELFQYGIDPVAVEWYYEKPENISKQFKAIRKTAWSLLPEMGSRADALEMTINSLDSLFDVNIDDFFEIPDEDEKMNKRDSSKVVLETIHAIYLPIREDELTFVGTQFPVYNLKTILFGNENWLKMDVLNQEIIGPHVQGMQIISDVNSPVINNEENSFINYYSLAQDHGHFLNSTLSGQEMTRRRYIKKLRSHSGFYGEYTAIQFFGQNKNENNSTQVLEYSGKSLKKLGTYDGNALIKSH
;
A
#
# COMPACT_ATOMS: atom_id res chain seq x y z
N MET A 1 26.58 -11.77 48.13
CA MET A 1 25.80 -10.70 47.43
C MET A 1 26.48 -9.34 47.31
N LYS A 2 27.56 -9.06 48.06
CA LYS A 2 28.30 -7.77 47.96
C LYS A 2 29.46 -7.75 46.94
N GLN A 3 29.93 -8.88 46.44
CA GLN A 3 31.02 -8.93 45.46
C GLN A 3 30.57 -8.89 44.01
N SER A 4 29.29 -9.13 43.72
CA SER A 4 28.75 -9.08 42.37
C SER A 4 28.42 -7.64 41.91
N ILE A 5 28.04 -6.76 42.85
CA ILE A 5 27.67 -5.36 42.55
C ILE A 5 28.91 -4.52 42.18
N PHE A 6 30.08 -4.87 42.79
CA PHE A 6 31.33 -4.14 42.51
C PHE A 6 31.90 -4.46 41.09
N LYS A 7 31.64 -5.65 40.57
CA LYS A 7 32.06 -6.00 39.18
C LYS A 7 31.21 -5.30 38.11
N TYR A 8 29.93 -5.12 38.37
CA TYR A 8 29.06 -4.37 37.45
C TYR A 8 29.30 -2.86 37.46
N PHE A 9 29.65 -2.32 38.62
CA PHE A 9 30.01 -0.90 38.75
C PHE A 9 31.34 -0.56 38.06
N LEU A 10 32.30 -1.49 38.10
CA LEU A 10 33.59 -1.32 37.40
C LEU A 10 33.43 -1.48 35.87
N PHE A 11 32.46 -2.31 35.40
CA PHE A 11 32.17 -2.48 33.98
C PHE A 11 31.41 -1.28 33.40
N ILE A 12 30.50 -0.67 34.16
CA ILE A 12 29.79 0.56 33.78
C ILE A 12 30.75 1.77 33.75
N LEU A 13 31.74 1.82 34.67
CA LEU A 13 32.75 2.87 34.67
C LEU A 13 33.75 2.74 33.51
N PHE A 14 33.97 1.53 32.97
CA PHE A 14 34.85 1.31 31.81
C PHE A 14 34.15 1.58 30.46
N VAL A 15 32.81 1.46 30.39
CA VAL A 15 32.04 1.81 29.20
C VAL A 15 31.79 3.32 29.09
N SER A 16 31.80 4.06 30.20
CA SER A 16 31.62 5.52 30.23
C SER A 16 32.91 6.33 30.01
N PHE A 17 34.07 5.68 29.91
CA PHE A 17 35.36 6.34 29.63
C PHE A 17 35.96 6.01 28.28
N ALA A 18 35.19 5.43 27.37
CA ALA A 18 35.58 5.30 25.96
C ALA A 18 35.17 6.50 25.10
N ASP A 19 34.85 7.65 25.69
CA ASP A 19 35.12 8.91 25.01
C ASP A 19 36.65 9.07 24.94
N THR A 20 37.25 8.41 23.95
CA THR A 20 38.61 8.76 23.56
C THR A 20 38.59 10.25 23.28
N VAL A 21 39.29 11.00 24.15
CA VAL A 21 39.70 12.36 23.84
C VAL A 21 40.49 12.22 22.54
N VAL A 22 39.81 12.42 21.43
CA VAL A 22 40.45 12.54 20.13
C VAL A 22 41.27 13.80 20.24
N ALA A 23 42.60 13.64 20.46
CA ALA A 23 43.51 14.74 20.42
C ALA A 23 43.23 15.54 19.16
N ASN A 24 42.99 16.84 19.29
CA ASN A 24 42.63 17.66 18.13
C ASN A 24 43.79 17.52 17.11
N PRO A 25 43.55 16.90 15.96
CA PRO A 25 44.62 16.62 15.00
C PRO A 25 45.21 17.94 14.53
N SER A 26 46.51 18.08 14.68
CA SER A 26 47.24 19.34 14.40
C SER A 26 47.66 19.46 12.95
N SER A 27 47.77 18.34 12.24
CA SER A 27 48.22 18.31 10.83
C SER A 27 47.09 17.91 9.89
N TYR A 28 47.19 18.38 8.63
CA TYR A 28 46.30 17.97 7.54
C TYR A 28 46.22 16.44 7.41
N TYR A 29 47.38 15.77 7.53
CA TYR A 29 47.47 14.32 7.42
C TYR A 29 46.64 13.60 8.53
N GLU A 30 46.82 14.02 9.77
CA GLU A 30 46.09 13.42 10.90
C GLU A 30 44.58 13.64 10.79
N LYS A 31 44.15 14.84 10.38
CA LYS A 31 42.74 15.15 10.14
C LYS A 31 42.20 14.28 9.02
N PHE A 32 42.91 14.07 7.91
CA PHE A 32 42.50 13.26 6.79
C PHE A 32 42.34 11.78 7.16
N GLU A 33 43.32 11.21 7.87
CA GLU A 33 43.23 9.81 8.37
C GLU A 33 42.08 9.62 9.33
N LEU A 34 41.86 10.56 10.24
CA LEU A 34 40.76 10.54 11.18
C LEU A 34 39.40 10.62 10.47
N SER A 35 39.27 11.51 9.49
CA SER A 35 38.07 11.65 8.65
C SER A 35 37.75 10.34 7.90
N THR A 36 38.79 9.70 7.35
CA THR A 36 38.69 8.42 6.66
C THR A 36 38.26 7.30 7.61
N THR A 37 38.77 7.33 8.84
CA THR A 37 38.38 6.38 9.89
C THR A 37 36.91 6.54 10.25
N PHE A 38 36.43 7.77 10.50
CA PHE A 38 35.01 8.04 10.73
C PHE A 38 34.12 7.56 9.59
N TYR A 39 34.54 7.74 8.34
CA TYR A 39 33.81 7.23 7.19
C TYR A 39 33.73 5.70 7.19
N ARG A 40 34.82 5.00 7.47
CA ARG A 40 34.85 3.52 7.55
C ARG A 40 33.98 2.97 8.69
N GLU A 41 33.92 3.69 9.79
CA GLU A 41 33.07 3.35 10.95
C GLU A 41 31.59 3.68 10.75
N GLY A 42 31.19 4.25 9.60
CA GLY A 42 29.82 4.67 9.34
C GLY A 42 29.40 5.97 10.03
N ARG A 43 30.31 6.68 10.66
CA ARG A 43 30.09 7.97 11.35
C ARG A 43 30.16 9.13 10.36
N TYR A 44 29.24 9.08 9.35
CA TYR A 44 29.31 9.95 8.18
C TYR A 44 29.18 11.45 8.49
N ARG A 45 28.47 11.83 9.54
CA ARG A 45 28.35 13.22 9.97
C ARG A 45 29.71 13.77 10.43
N LEU A 46 30.42 13.03 11.25
CA LEU A 46 31.76 13.43 11.68
C LEU A 46 32.75 13.44 10.52
N ALA A 47 32.68 12.43 9.64
CA ALA A 47 33.49 12.42 8.43
C ALA A 47 33.26 13.69 7.59
N GLU A 48 32.00 14.10 7.38
CA GLU A 48 31.66 15.34 6.68
C GLU A 48 32.26 16.57 7.33
N GLU A 49 32.09 16.74 8.66
CA GLU A 49 32.62 17.87 9.43
C GLU A 49 34.13 17.98 9.28
N TYR A 50 34.84 16.87 9.44
CA TYR A 50 36.30 16.85 9.34
C TYR A 50 36.82 17.02 7.91
N PHE A 51 36.20 16.40 6.90
CA PHE A 51 36.58 16.66 5.51
C PHE A 51 36.32 18.11 5.08
N SER A 52 35.22 18.72 5.56
CA SER A 52 34.95 20.14 5.32
C SER A 52 36.00 21.05 5.98
N SER A 53 36.40 20.72 7.21
CA SER A 53 37.46 21.45 7.93
C SER A 53 38.80 21.38 7.16
N ILE A 54 39.17 20.19 6.68
CA ILE A 54 40.40 20.00 5.89
C ILE A 54 40.40 20.90 4.64
N LEU A 55 39.29 20.93 3.91
CA LEU A 55 39.17 21.71 2.68
C LEU A 55 39.10 23.23 2.89
N SER A 56 38.95 23.69 4.15
CA SER A 56 39.07 25.10 4.51
C SER A 56 40.47 25.51 4.94
N ASP A 57 41.38 24.55 5.13
CA ASP A 57 42.78 24.80 5.46
C ASP A 57 43.58 25.14 4.17
N ASP A 58 44.91 25.33 4.27
CA ASP A 58 45.77 25.55 3.13
C ASP A 58 45.74 24.38 2.12
N ARG A 59 45.89 24.67 0.82
CA ARG A 59 45.80 23.67 -0.23
C ARG A 59 46.82 22.54 -0.06
N ASP A 60 46.34 21.30 -0.21
CA ASP A 60 47.14 20.07 -0.16
C ASP A 60 46.85 19.20 -1.39
N TYR A 61 47.83 18.36 -1.76
CA TYR A 61 47.65 17.40 -2.87
C TYR A 61 46.56 16.38 -2.66
N ARG A 62 46.04 16.22 -1.40
CA ARG A 62 44.94 15.33 -1.03
C ARG A 62 43.57 15.99 -1.18
N ASP A 63 43.47 17.29 -1.47
CA ASP A 63 42.20 18.00 -1.62
C ASP A 63 41.23 17.27 -2.56
N PRO A 64 41.66 16.73 -3.72
CA PRO A 64 40.76 15.95 -4.56
C PRO A 64 40.16 14.72 -3.84
N ALA A 65 40.98 14.02 -3.04
CA ALA A 65 40.49 12.87 -2.26
C ALA A 65 39.54 13.32 -1.14
N ALA A 66 39.89 14.39 -0.42
CA ALA A 66 39.04 14.96 0.64
C ALA A 66 37.68 15.43 0.09
N GLN A 67 37.70 16.14 -1.06
CA GLN A 67 36.47 16.62 -1.72
C GLN A 67 35.56 15.47 -2.16
N LEU A 68 36.13 14.41 -2.74
CA LEU A 68 35.35 13.21 -3.07
C LEU A 68 34.78 12.53 -1.85
N MET A 69 35.57 12.41 -0.77
CA MET A 69 35.12 11.78 0.48
C MET A 69 34.06 12.62 1.19
N LEU A 70 34.12 13.95 1.11
CA LEU A 70 33.08 14.86 1.55
C LEU A 70 31.77 14.58 0.80
N ALA A 71 31.81 14.50 -0.54
CA ALA A 71 30.64 14.18 -1.34
C ALA A 71 30.05 12.80 -0.99
N LYS A 72 30.92 11.78 -0.81
CA LYS A 72 30.51 10.44 -0.38
C LYS A 72 29.88 10.44 1.02
N SER A 73 30.43 11.23 1.96
CA SER A 73 29.89 11.33 3.31
C SER A 73 28.47 11.93 3.33
N ARG A 74 28.24 12.96 2.51
CA ARG A 74 26.91 13.57 2.31
C ARG A 74 25.93 12.58 1.67
N TYR A 75 26.37 11.86 0.66
CA TYR A 75 25.54 10.83 0.01
C TYR A 75 25.08 9.75 0.99
N ARG A 76 26.01 9.25 1.83
CA ARG A 76 25.71 8.23 2.85
C ARG A 76 24.75 8.71 3.94
N GLN A 77 24.64 10.02 4.14
CA GLN A 77 23.66 10.63 5.05
C GLN A 77 22.30 10.92 4.38
N GLY A 78 22.13 10.60 3.09
CA GLY A 78 20.93 10.94 2.34
C GLY A 78 20.83 12.43 1.91
N LYS A 79 21.87 13.24 2.13
CA LYS A 79 21.94 14.65 1.72
C LYS A 79 22.22 14.75 0.22
N LEU A 80 21.28 14.26 -0.61
CA LEU A 80 21.51 14.06 -2.04
C LEU A 80 21.84 15.35 -2.81
N ASN A 81 21.23 16.48 -2.45
CA ASN A 81 21.50 17.75 -3.13
C ASN A 81 22.89 18.31 -2.81
N GLU A 82 23.29 18.24 -1.54
CA GLU A 82 24.62 18.67 -1.10
C GLU A 82 25.72 17.75 -1.63
N ALA A 83 25.47 16.44 -1.69
CA ALA A 83 26.36 15.47 -2.30
C ALA A 83 26.54 15.74 -3.80
N GLU A 84 25.46 16.07 -4.53
CA GLU A 84 25.50 16.40 -5.95
C GLU A 84 26.31 17.68 -6.21
N GLN A 85 26.09 18.71 -5.39
CA GLN A 85 26.87 19.95 -5.48
C GLN A 85 28.35 19.69 -5.24
N SER A 86 28.70 18.90 -4.21
CA SER A 86 30.07 18.52 -3.90
C SER A 86 30.74 17.72 -5.01
N GLY A 87 29.97 16.79 -5.63
CA GLY A 87 30.46 16.00 -6.76
C GLY A 87 30.68 16.84 -8.03
N LYS A 88 29.77 17.77 -8.34
CA LYS A 88 29.94 18.73 -9.45
C LYS A 88 31.11 19.66 -9.22
N PHE A 89 31.27 20.18 -8.01
CA PHE A 89 32.42 21.00 -7.65
C PHE A 89 33.73 20.21 -7.83
N PHE A 90 33.76 18.93 -7.44
CA PHE A 90 34.91 18.06 -7.68
C PHE A 90 35.30 18.04 -9.17
N ILE A 91 34.32 17.74 -10.05
CA ILE A 91 34.58 17.61 -11.50
C ILE A 91 35.08 18.93 -12.09
N SER A 92 34.55 20.08 -11.64
CA SER A 92 35.00 21.39 -12.15
C SER A 92 36.34 21.84 -11.60
N SER A 93 36.68 21.50 -10.35
CA SER A 93 37.89 21.99 -9.67
C SER A 93 39.09 21.09 -9.86
N TYR A 94 38.88 19.81 -10.14
CA TYR A 94 39.95 18.81 -10.30
C TYR A 94 39.79 18.02 -11.61
N PRO A 95 39.80 18.68 -12.76
CA PRO A 95 39.78 18.02 -14.06
C PRO A 95 41.00 17.10 -14.18
N GLU A 96 40.86 15.95 -14.80
CA GLU A 96 41.92 14.93 -15.00
C GLU A 96 42.41 14.26 -13.68
N SER A 97 41.70 14.43 -12.59
CA SER A 97 42.01 13.71 -11.34
C SER A 97 41.83 12.21 -11.53
N LYS A 98 42.76 11.41 -10.96
CA LYS A 98 42.65 9.95 -10.91
C LYS A 98 41.35 9.48 -10.22
N TYR A 99 40.63 10.36 -9.51
CA TYR A 99 39.37 10.07 -8.87
C TYR A 99 38.14 10.43 -9.71
N GLU A 100 38.34 10.91 -10.94
CA GLU A 100 37.22 11.32 -11.83
C GLU A 100 36.20 10.20 -12.03
N PHE A 101 36.65 8.98 -12.27
CA PHE A 101 35.80 7.81 -12.39
C PHE A 101 34.87 7.64 -11.15
N HIS A 102 35.44 7.73 -9.97
CA HIS A 102 34.67 7.58 -8.73
C HIS A 102 33.72 8.76 -8.46
N ALA A 103 34.11 9.97 -8.82
CA ALA A 103 33.26 11.15 -8.66
C ALA A 103 32.05 11.11 -9.61
N LYS A 104 32.28 10.75 -10.88
CA LYS A 104 31.18 10.57 -11.83
C LYS A 104 30.30 9.38 -11.47
N THR A 105 30.86 8.27 -10.98
CA THR A 105 30.08 7.14 -10.46
C THR A 105 29.16 7.60 -9.32
N LEU A 106 29.67 8.38 -8.37
CA LEU A 106 28.86 8.95 -7.29
C LEU A 106 27.73 9.86 -7.81
N LEU A 107 28.02 10.71 -8.80
CA LEU A 107 26.97 11.55 -9.42
C LEU A 107 25.90 10.72 -10.12
N GLY A 108 26.28 9.61 -10.75
CA GLY A 108 25.35 8.63 -11.31
C GLY A 108 24.50 7.97 -10.22
N ASP A 109 25.10 7.53 -9.12
CA ASP A 109 24.42 6.93 -7.97
C ASP A 109 23.42 7.91 -7.33
N ILE A 110 23.78 9.20 -7.24
CA ILE A 110 22.89 10.26 -6.77
C ILE A 110 21.71 10.46 -7.74
N ALA A 111 21.95 10.50 -9.05
CA ALA A 111 20.90 10.62 -10.04
C ALA A 111 19.94 9.39 -9.99
N LEU A 112 20.51 8.19 -9.81
CA LEU A 112 19.75 6.96 -9.63
C LEU A 112 18.86 7.01 -8.37
N SER A 113 19.42 7.48 -7.25
CA SER A 113 18.67 7.66 -5.99
C SER A 113 17.55 8.70 -6.10
N LYS A 114 17.67 9.66 -7.02
CA LYS A 114 16.63 10.64 -7.37
C LYS A 114 15.66 10.13 -8.44
N SER A 115 15.72 8.85 -8.82
CA SER A 115 14.91 8.26 -9.90
C SER A 115 15.10 8.92 -11.28
N GLN A 116 16.25 9.60 -11.50
CA GLN A 116 16.62 10.23 -12.76
C GLN A 116 17.38 9.22 -13.65
N TYR A 117 16.71 8.12 -14.03
CA TYR A 117 17.34 6.95 -14.64
C TYR A 117 18.10 7.26 -15.93
N THR A 118 17.52 8.05 -16.83
CA THR A 118 18.18 8.45 -18.08
C THR A 118 19.44 9.28 -17.81
N ARG A 119 19.39 10.20 -16.87
CA ARG A 119 20.55 11.00 -16.48
C ARG A 119 21.64 10.16 -15.81
N ALA A 120 21.27 9.23 -14.93
CA ALA A 120 22.19 8.28 -14.33
C ALA A 120 22.89 7.44 -15.40
N PHE A 121 22.12 6.92 -16.36
CA PHE A 121 22.63 6.17 -17.51
C PHE A 121 23.65 6.98 -18.32
N GLU A 122 23.34 8.24 -18.67
CA GLU A 122 24.25 9.10 -19.41
C GLU A 122 25.58 9.32 -18.68
N ILE A 123 25.52 9.55 -17.36
CA ILE A 123 26.70 9.71 -16.52
C ILE A 123 27.55 8.43 -16.53
N TYR A 124 26.92 7.27 -16.29
CA TYR A 124 27.64 5.99 -16.28
C TYR A 124 28.21 5.63 -17.64
N LEU A 125 27.47 5.88 -18.73
CA LEU A 125 27.94 5.67 -20.08
C LEU A 125 29.17 6.56 -20.39
N SER A 126 29.23 7.77 -19.85
CA SER A 126 30.38 8.70 -20.07
C SER A 126 31.69 8.13 -19.53
N ILE A 127 31.65 7.29 -18.50
CA ILE A 127 32.83 6.76 -17.81
C ILE A 127 33.12 5.28 -18.14
N VAL A 128 32.40 4.68 -19.06
CA VAL A 128 32.58 3.26 -19.45
C VAL A 128 34.04 2.97 -19.88
N LEU A 129 34.70 3.92 -20.55
CA LEU A 129 36.05 3.77 -21.02
C LEU A 129 37.12 4.18 -19.97
N LEU A 130 36.71 4.75 -18.84
CA LEU A 130 37.60 5.15 -17.75
C LEU A 130 37.79 4.04 -16.71
N SER A 131 37.07 2.93 -16.81
CA SER A 131 37.22 1.81 -15.89
C SER A 131 38.53 1.07 -16.16
N GLU A 132 39.44 1.10 -15.17
CA GLU A 132 40.81 0.55 -15.32
C GLU A 132 40.86 -0.96 -15.03
N ASP A 133 39.95 -1.47 -14.21
CA ASP A 133 39.93 -2.86 -13.80
C ASP A 133 38.59 -3.55 -14.09
N SER A 134 38.59 -4.88 -14.17
CA SER A 134 37.44 -5.68 -14.51
C SER A 134 36.32 -5.63 -13.44
N LYS A 135 36.66 -5.38 -12.18
CA LYS A 135 35.70 -5.30 -11.09
C LYS A 135 34.92 -3.98 -11.16
N SER A 136 35.62 -2.86 -11.27
CA SER A 136 35.00 -1.55 -11.45
C SER A 136 34.13 -1.49 -12.70
N ARG A 137 34.55 -2.18 -13.78
CA ARG A 137 33.74 -2.31 -14.99
C ARG A 137 32.49 -3.12 -14.75
N ALA A 138 32.55 -4.27 -14.08
CA ALA A 138 31.38 -5.09 -13.78
C ALA A 138 30.36 -4.34 -12.90
N GLU A 139 30.84 -3.66 -11.86
CA GLU A 139 29.99 -2.83 -11.00
C GLU A 139 29.30 -1.68 -11.77
N LEU A 140 30.00 -1.10 -12.75
CA LEU A 140 29.45 -0.05 -13.61
C LEU A 140 28.39 -0.62 -14.56
N ASP A 141 28.65 -1.79 -15.16
CA ASP A 141 27.70 -2.46 -16.05
C ASP A 141 26.41 -2.86 -15.31
N GLU A 142 26.50 -3.29 -14.04
CA GLU A 142 25.31 -3.53 -13.19
C GLU A 142 24.47 -2.27 -12.98
N ARG A 143 25.10 -1.11 -12.72
CA ARG A 143 24.42 0.19 -12.59
C ARG A 143 23.73 0.60 -13.88
N ILE A 144 24.41 0.41 -15.02
CA ILE A 144 23.85 0.68 -16.35
C ILE A 144 22.63 -0.23 -16.60
N LEU A 145 22.74 -1.53 -16.33
CA LEU A 145 21.63 -2.48 -16.46
C LEU A 145 20.45 -2.12 -15.56
N ALA A 146 20.71 -1.64 -14.34
CA ALA A 146 19.67 -1.15 -13.46
C ALA A 146 18.92 0.05 -14.08
N CYS A 147 19.65 1.03 -14.63
CA CYS A 147 19.03 2.17 -15.31
C CYS A 147 18.16 1.73 -16.49
N ILE A 148 18.63 0.77 -17.31
CA ILE A 148 17.87 0.21 -18.43
C ILE A 148 16.60 -0.47 -17.93
N GLY A 149 16.71 -1.26 -16.86
CA GLY A 149 15.58 -1.96 -16.25
C GLY A 149 14.50 -1.03 -15.70
N PHE A 150 14.88 0.11 -15.11
CA PHE A 150 13.94 1.11 -14.60
C PHE A 150 13.25 1.96 -15.69
N GLY A 151 13.80 1.99 -16.86
CA GLY A 151 13.23 2.64 -18.05
C GLY A 151 13.95 3.91 -18.46
N LEU A 152 14.41 3.90 -19.70
CA LEU A 152 15.08 5.02 -20.35
C LEU A 152 14.14 5.71 -21.33
N LYS A 153 14.41 6.98 -21.62
CA LYS A 153 13.69 7.73 -22.65
C LYS A 153 14.27 7.39 -24.03
N GLU A 154 13.43 6.91 -24.92
CA GLU A 154 13.82 6.43 -26.26
C GLU A 154 14.43 7.53 -27.12
N ASP A 155 13.77 8.67 -27.25
CA ASP A 155 14.24 9.86 -27.95
C ASP A 155 15.64 10.32 -27.50
N ARG A 156 15.94 10.15 -26.22
CA ARG A 156 17.23 10.50 -25.67
C ARG A 156 18.30 9.48 -26.04
N LEU A 157 17.98 8.19 -26.06
CA LEU A 157 18.89 7.12 -26.49
C LEU A 157 19.30 7.31 -27.96
N GLU A 158 18.35 7.64 -28.83
CA GLU A 158 18.61 7.89 -30.24
C GLU A 158 19.54 9.10 -30.45
N SER A 159 19.29 10.20 -29.71
CA SER A 159 20.11 11.40 -29.77
C SER A 159 21.55 11.12 -29.36
N ILE A 160 21.80 10.32 -28.34
CA ILE A 160 23.13 9.94 -27.87
C ILE A 160 23.80 9.00 -28.90
N LEU A 161 23.07 8.00 -29.38
CA LEU A 161 23.57 7.01 -30.33
C LEU A 161 24.04 7.67 -31.64
N PHE A 162 23.33 8.70 -32.09
CA PHE A 162 23.67 9.45 -33.31
C PHE A 162 25.07 10.12 -33.22
N LEU A 163 25.42 10.60 -32.03
CA LEU A 163 26.68 11.31 -31.78
C LEU A 163 27.84 10.41 -31.31
N GLU A 164 27.53 9.19 -30.84
CA GLU A 164 28.54 8.32 -30.22
C GLU A 164 29.31 7.53 -31.27
N THR A 165 30.65 7.56 -31.16
CA THR A 165 31.56 6.89 -32.08
C THR A 165 32.26 5.66 -31.49
N SER A 166 32.30 5.53 -30.16
CA SER A 166 32.95 4.40 -29.49
C SER A 166 32.18 3.10 -29.70
N PRO A 167 32.78 2.03 -30.22
CA PRO A 167 32.11 0.75 -30.46
C PRO A 167 31.48 0.17 -29.17
N ALA A 168 32.19 0.22 -28.04
CA ALA A 168 31.71 -0.29 -26.76
C ALA A 168 30.49 0.48 -26.26
N LYS A 169 30.49 1.81 -26.35
CA LYS A 169 29.34 2.63 -25.95
C LYS A 169 28.18 2.47 -26.91
N ARG A 170 28.44 2.37 -28.22
CA ARG A 170 27.39 2.06 -29.22
C ARG A 170 26.72 0.71 -28.97
N ALA A 171 27.49 -0.31 -28.60
CA ALA A 171 26.94 -1.62 -28.26
C ALA A 171 26.00 -1.54 -27.06
N ILE A 172 26.37 -0.80 -26.00
CA ILE A 172 25.51 -0.57 -24.82
C ILE A 172 24.26 0.24 -25.21
N LEU A 173 24.39 1.28 -26.03
CA LEU A 173 23.26 2.10 -26.48
C LEU A 173 22.27 1.30 -27.34
N ASN A 174 22.77 0.51 -28.29
CA ASN A 174 21.92 -0.37 -29.09
C ASN A 174 21.26 -1.45 -28.25
N PHE A 175 21.98 -2.02 -27.26
CA PHE A 175 21.39 -2.94 -26.30
C PHE A 175 20.27 -2.27 -25.49
N SER A 176 20.50 -1.04 -25.01
CA SER A 176 19.50 -0.27 -24.27
C SER A 176 18.28 0.05 -25.13
N ARG A 177 18.49 0.40 -26.40
CA ARG A 177 17.43 0.65 -27.38
C ARG A 177 16.64 -0.64 -27.64
N ALA A 178 17.32 -1.77 -27.87
CA ALA A 178 16.67 -3.06 -28.04
C ALA A 178 15.80 -3.44 -26.83
N TYR A 179 16.30 -3.18 -25.64
CA TYR A 179 15.56 -3.44 -24.41
C TYR A 179 14.31 -2.54 -24.28
N VAL A 180 14.44 -1.24 -24.57
CA VAL A 180 13.31 -0.29 -24.58
C VAL A 180 12.29 -0.65 -25.66
N ALA A 181 12.74 -0.97 -26.87
CA ALA A 181 11.86 -1.42 -27.98
C ALA A 181 11.09 -2.70 -27.58
N TRP A 182 11.77 -3.65 -26.96
CA TRP A 182 11.10 -4.83 -26.42
C TRP A 182 10.05 -4.46 -25.36
N GLN A 183 10.38 -3.57 -24.40
CA GLN A 183 9.43 -3.09 -23.39
C GLN A 183 8.21 -2.39 -24.01
N ASN A 184 8.42 -1.66 -25.12
CA ASN A 184 7.37 -0.99 -25.86
C ASN A 184 6.60 -1.96 -26.79
N GLY A 185 7.14 -3.17 -27.02
CA GLY A 185 6.65 -4.18 -27.94
C GLY A 185 6.79 -3.78 -29.40
N ASP A 186 7.75 -2.93 -29.69
CA ASP A 186 8.14 -2.58 -31.03
C ASP A 186 9.11 -3.62 -31.57
N LYS A 187 8.58 -4.56 -32.37
CA LYS A 187 9.41 -5.63 -32.96
C LYS A 187 10.39 -5.12 -33.99
N TYR A 188 10.01 -4.10 -34.75
CA TYR A 188 10.87 -3.53 -35.78
C TYR A 188 12.09 -2.86 -35.17
N ASP A 189 11.87 -1.99 -34.19
CA ASP A 189 12.97 -1.32 -33.50
C ASP A 189 13.82 -2.29 -32.67
N LEU A 190 13.22 -3.33 -32.10
CA LEU A 190 13.97 -4.41 -31.44
C LEU A 190 14.93 -5.10 -32.40
N GLU A 191 14.47 -5.49 -33.59
CA GLU A 191 15.26 -6.15 -34.64
C GLU A 191 16.41 -5.25 -35.10
N MET A 192 16.09 -4.02 -35.48
CA MET A 192 17.07 -3.02 -35.91
C MET A 192 18.14 -2.72 -34.85
N ALA A 193 17.73 -2.59 -33.60
CA ALA A 193 18.65 -2.33 -32.50
C ALA A 193 19.56 -3.53 -32.22
N LEU A 194 19.03 -4.77 -32.29
CA LEU A 194 19.81 -6.00 -32.10
C LEU A 194 20.82 -6.24 -33.22
N GLU A 195 20.47 -5.90 -34.49
CA GLU A 195 21.38 -5.94 -35.62
C GLU A 195 22.53 -4.94 -35.47
N GLY A 196 22.27 -3.79 -34.85
CA GLY A 196 23.28 -2.76 -34.58
C GLY A 196 24.26 -3.11 -33.46
N ILE A 197 24.12 -4.25 -32.78
CA ILE A 197 25.01 -4.66 -31.68
C ILE A 197 26.17 -5.49 -32.21
N ASP A 198 27.38 -4.95 -32.12
CA ASP A 198 28.59 -5.79 -32.20
C ASP A 198 28.76 -6.57 -30.88
N ALA A 199 28.49 -7.87 -30.92
CA ALA A 199 28.55 -8.75 -29.76
C ALA A 199 29.97 -8.82 -29.14
N GLY A 200 31.01 -8.58 -29.92
CA GLY A 200 32.41 -8.53 -29.45
C GLY A 200 32.71 -7.30 -28.60
N SER A 201 31.98 -6.22 -28.86
CA SER A 201 32.12 -4.94 -28.12
C SER A 201 31.23 -4.85 -26.87
N LEU A 202 30.35 -5.82 -26.67
CA LEU A 202 29.43 -5.88 -25.52
C LEU A 202 30.05 -6.67 -24.36
N SER A 203 30.08 -6.09 -23.17
CA SER A 203 30.58 -6.78 -21.96
C SER A 203 29.76 -8.04 -21.65
N THR A 204 30.41 -9.02 -21.02
CA THR A 204 29.79 -10.30 -20.62
C THR A 204 28.57 -10.13 -19.73
N ALA A 205 28.49 -9.04 -18.96
CA ALA A 205 27.34 -8.70 -18.11
C ALA A 205 26.02 -8.60 -18.90
N TYR A 206 26.07 -8.20 -20.15
CA TYR A 206 24.88 -8.05 -21.01
C TYR A 206 24.51 -9.30 -21.80
N HIS A 207 25.40 -10.30 -21.89
CA HIS A 207 25.23 -11.42 -22.82
C HIS A 207 24.00 -12.27 -22.54
N SER A 208 23.61 -12.43 -21.28
CA SER A 208 22.43 -13.21 -20.89
C SER A 208 21.15 -12.56 -21.43
N GLN A 209 21.00 -11.26 -21.16
CA GLN A 209 19.82 -10.49 -21.59
C GLN A 209 19.83 -10.32 -23.12
N TYR A 210 20.98 -10.10 -23.73
CA TYR A 210 21.11 -10.03 -25.20
C TYR A 210 20.64 -11.31 -25.87
N LYS A 211 21.06 -12.48 -25.38
CA LYS A 211 20.58 -13.78 -25.88
C LYS A 211 19.06 -13.93 -25.70
N THR A 212 18.54 -13.44 -24.59
CA THR A 212 17.10 -13.48 -24.31
C THR A 212 16.33 -12.59 -25.30
N LEU A 213 16.79 -11.34 -25.53
CA LEU A 213 16.17 -10.45 -26.51
C LEU A 213 16.19 -11.04 -27.93
N LYS A 214 17.30 -11.68 -28.33
CA LYS A 214 17.39 -12.39 -29.63
C LYS A 214 16.36 -13.53 -29.73
N LYS A 215 16.23 -14.35 -28.69
CA LYS A 215 15.24 -15.43 -28.68
C LYS A 215 13.80 -14.92 -28.78
N MET A 216 13.52 -13.71 -28.31
CA MET A 216 12.20 -13.10 -28.40
C MET A 216 11.83 -12.65 -29.81
N LEU A 217 12.79 -12.49 -30.71
CA LEU A 217 12.54 -12.30 -32.14
C LEU A 217 12.18 -13.62 -32.85
N ASP A 218 12.69 -14.76 -32.38
CA ASP A 218 12.40 -16.06 -32.96
C ASP A 218 10.91 -16.41 -32.74
N LYS A 219 10.14 -16.47 -33.81
CA LYS A 219 8.68 -16.69 -33.84
C LYS A 219 8.18 -17.96 -33.12
N ASN A 220 9.08 -18.85 -32.72
CA ASN A 220 8.76 -20.16 -32.13
C ASN A 220 8.78 -20.17 -30.59
N LEU A 221 9.16 -19.10 -29.95
CA LEU A 221 9.10 -18.96 -28.50
C LEU A 221 8.08 -17.88 -28.17
N SER A 222 6.82 -18.28 -28.00
CA SER A 222 5.86 -17.44 -27.31
C SER A 222 6.40 -17.24 -25.89
N PRO A 223 6.81 -16.04 -25.46
CA PRO A 223 7.17 -15.82 -24.07
C PRO A 223 5.93 -16.06 -23.25
N GLN A 224 6.03 -16.99 -22.33
CA GLN A 224 5.00 -17.19 -21.33
C GLN A 224 5.06 -15.99 -20.38
N ASN A 225 3.95 -15.30 -20.24
CA ASN A 225 3.80 -14.25 -19.24
C ASN A 225 4.04 -14.87 -17.85
N THR A 226 5.16 -14.57 -17.22
CA THR A 226 5.49 -15.11 -15.90
C THR A 226 5.08 -14.11 -14.83
N ILE A 227 4.30 -14.56 -13.87
CA ILE A 227 3.86 -13.80 -12.70
C ILE A 227 4.50 -14.42 -11.46
N ALA A 228 5.13 -13.62 -10.64
CA ALA A 228 5.55 -14.04 -9.30
C ALA A 228 4.37 -13.93 -8.33
N VAL A 229 4.19 -14.92 -7.49
CA VAL A 229 3.13 -14.95 -6.47
C VAL A 229 3.80 -14.97 -5.11
N LEU A 230 3.63 -13.90 -4.33
CA LEU A 230 4.22 -13.75 -3.00
C LEU A 230 3.14 -13.97 -1.93
N LEU A 231 3.25 -15.05 -1.18
CA LEU A 231 2.24 -15.45 -0.20
C LEU A 231 2.91 -15.94 1.10
N PRO A 232 2.28 -15.73 2.26
CA PRO A 232 2.71 -16.34 3.52
C PRO A 232 2.22 -17.81 3.55
N LEU A 233 2.99 -18.74 2.97
CA LEU A 233 2.60 -20.15 2.93
C LEU A 233 3.04 -20.93 4.17
N SER A 234 3.88 -20.32 5.00
CA SER A 234 4.32 -20.77 6.32
C SER A 234 4.16 -19.66 7.36
N GLY A 235 4.37 -19.97 8.64
CA GLY A 235 4.25 -18.99 9.73
C GLY A 235 2.81 -18.81 10.24
N LEU A 236 2.55 -17.70 10.93
CA LEU A 236 1.27 -17.44 11.63
C LEU A 236 0.09 -17.22 10.68
N GLU A 237 0.33 -16.66 9.52
CA GLU A 237 -0.69 -16.31 8.53
C GLU A 237 -0.79 -17.33 7.37
N GLN A 238 -0.23 -18.53 7.56
CA GLN A 238 -0.16 -19.57 6.52
C GLN A 238 -1.54 -19.95 5.96
N ASP A 239 -2.58 -19.97 6.79
CA ASP A 239 -3.92 -20.38 6.36
C ASP A 239 -4.48 -19.45 5.27
N LYS A 240 -4.22 -18.14 5.38
CA LYS A 240 -4.60 -17.14 4.36
C LYS A 240 -3.86 -17.39 3.04
N GLY A 241 -2.53 -17.57 3.13
CA GLY A 241 -1.68 -17.80 1.95
C GLY A 241 -2.00 -19.10 1.24
N GLN A 242 -2.20 -20.18 1.98
CA GLN A 242 -2.52 -21.50 1.44
C GLN A 242 -3.91 -21.52 0.80
N SER A 243 -4.91 -20.92 1.45
CA SER A 243 -6.27 -20.78 0.88
C SER A 243 -6.25 -20.00 -0.43
N TYR A 244 -5.50 -18.89 -0.47
CA TYR A 244 -5.35 -18.08 -1.67
C TYR A 244 -4.64 -18.86 -2.80
N LEU A 245 -3.56 -19.56 -2.48
CA LEU A 245 -2.82 -20.38 -3.45
C LEU A 245 -3.69 -21.51 -4.02
N MET A 246 -4.52 -22.14 -3.18
CA MET A 246 -5.43 -23.21 -3.59
C MET A 246 -6.48 -22.68 -4.58
N GLY A 247 -7.13 -21.53 -4.29
CA GLY A 247 -8.09 -20.91 -5.20
C GLY A 247 -7.47 -20.51 -6.54
N LEU A 248 -6.24 -19.97 -6.51
CA LEU A 248 -5.51 -19.64 -7.72
C LEU A 248 -5.13 -20.89 -8.53
N GLY A 249 -4.73 -21.97 -7.85
CA GLY A 249 -4.39 -23.27 -8.45
C GLY A 249 -5.58 -23.91 -9.16
N ASP A 250 -6.73 -23.96 -8.50
CA ASP A 250 -7.97 -24.53 -9.07
C ASP A 250 -8.47 -23.71 -10.28
N PHE A 251 -8.34 -22.38 -10.22
CA PHE A 251 -8.62 -21.55 -11.38
C PHE A 251 -7.78 -21.99 -12.60
N PHE A 252 -6.46 -22.16 -12.42
CA PHE A 252 -5.57 -22.49 -13.53
C PHE A 252 -5.73 -23.92 -14.03
N GLN A 253 -6.04 -24.89 -13.17
CA GLN A 253 -6.33 -26.27 -13.59
C GLN A 253 -7.56 -26.35 -14.49
N ASN A 254 -8.53 -25.48 -14.30
CA ASN A 254 -9.76 -25.43 -15.06
C ASN A 254 -9.67 -24.61 -16.34
N GLN A 255 -8.51 -23.97 -16.65
CA GLN A 255 -8.34 -23.20 -17.89
C GLN A 255 -8.06 -24.10 -19.08
N PRO A 256 -8.56 -23.72 -20.31
CA PRO A 256 -8.23 -24.45 -21.53
C PRO A 256 -6.73 -24.52 -21.78
N ALA A 257 -6.25 -25.65 -22.28
CA ALA A 257 -4.87 -25.83 -22.70
C ALA A 257 -4.52 -24.78 -23.78
N GLY A 258 -3.61 -23.88 -23.48
CA GLY A 258 -3.22 -22.76 -24.37
C GLY A 258 -3.07 -21.42 -23.66
N ASN A 259 -3.42 -21.36 -22.39
CA ASN A 259 -3.15 -20.17 -21.58
C ASN A 259 -1.64 -20.05 -21.33
N SER A 260 -1.04 -18.98 -21.80
CA SER A 260 0.42 -18.79 -21.87
C SER A 260 1.02 -18.19 -20.60
N SER A 261 0.30 -18.19 -19.47
CA SER A 261 0.77 -17.61 -18.22
C SER A 261 1.43 -18.67 -17.32
N ARG A 262 2.57 -18.31 -16.73
CA ARG A 262 3.31 -19.11 -15.79
C ARG A 262 3.37 -18.43 -14.43
N PHE A 263 3.23 -19.18 -13.36
CA PHE A 263 3.31 -18.69 -11.98
C PHE A 263 4.56 -19.23 -11.30
N LEU A 264 5.27 -18.33 -10.62
CA LEU A 264 6.39 -18.66 -9.73
C LEU A 264 5.98 -18.25 -8.31
N VAL A 265 5.78 -19.26 -7.46
CA VAL A 265 5.31 -19.04 -6.08
C VAL A 265 6.51 -18.89 -5.15
N TYR A 266 6.45 -17.88 -4.29
CA TYR A 266 7.45 -17.57 -3.27
C TYR A 266 6.76 -17.53 -1.90
N ASP A 267 7.28 -18.30 -0.96
CA ASP A 267 6.81 -18.30 0.43
C ASP A 267 7.51 -17.19 1.22
N THR A 268 6.76 -16.18 1.62
CA THR A 268 7.28 -15.06 2.43
C THR A 268 7.34 -15.41 3.92
N GLY A 269 6.58 -16.42 4.34
CA GLY A 269 6.43 -16.79 5.77
C GLY A 269 5.90 -15.67 6.66
N GLY A 270 5.25 -14.64 6.09
CA GLY A 270 4.85 -13.43 6.81
C GLY A 270 6.04 -12.55 7.22
N ASN A 271 7.19 -12.68 6.54
CA ASN A 271 8.42 -11.98 6.90
C ASN A 271 8.74 -10.85 5.92
N ASN A 272 8.75 -9.61 6.41
CA ASN A 272 9.01 -8.41 5.64
C ASN A 272 10.37 -8.44 4.90
N VAL A 273 11.40 -9.02 5.52
CA VAL A 273 12.74 -9.10 4.94
C VAL A 273 12.77 -10.09 3.77
N GLU A 274 12.09 -11.22 3.90
CA GLU A 274 11.96 -12.20 2.81
C GLU A 274 11.16 -11.61 1.64
N ALA A 275 10.06 -10.91 1.91
CA ALA A 275 9.28 -10.22 0.88
C ALA A 275 10.16 -9.22 0.09
N ILE A 276 10.96 -8.39 0.78
CA ILE A 276 11.92 -7.48 0.14
C ILE A 276 12.95 -8.25 -0.68
N ARG A 277 13.50 -9.34 -0.14
CA ARG A 277 14.52 -10.17 -0.82
C ARG A 277 13.98 -10.76 -2.12
N PHE A 278 12.76 -11.31 -2.08
CA PHE A 278 12.11 -11.86 -3.27
C PHE A 278 11.83 -10.77 -4.31
N VAL A 279 11.25 -9.63 -3.93
CA VAL A 279 11.00 -8.53 -4.88
C VAL A 279 12.30 -8.06 -5.53
N LYS A 280 13.39 -7.89 -4.76
CA LYS A 280 14.71 -7.53 -5.31
C LYS A 280 15.25 -8.59 -6.27
N SER A 281 15.08 -9.88 -5.99
CA SER A 281 15.48 -10.94 -6.92
C SER A 281 14.66 -10.95 -8.21
N ILE A 282 13.35 -10.70 -8.07
CA ILE A 282 12.40 -10.62 -9.19
C ILE A 282 12.71 -9.43 -10.11
N LEU A 283 13.18 -8.31 -9.56
CA LEU A 283 13.55 -7.13 -10.37
C LEU A 283 14.57 -7.46 -11.45
N ASN A 284 15.53 -8.32 -11.13
CA ASN A 284 16.59 -8.74 -12.06
C ASN A 284 16.12 -9.82 -13.06
N ASN A 285 14.93 -10.40 -12.86
CA ASN A 285 14.36 -11.40 -13.77
C ASN A 285 13.30 -10.77 -14.68
N HIS A 286 13.71 -10.34 -15.85
CA HIS A 286 12.84 -9.65 -16.81
C HIS A 286 11.76 -10.53 -17.44
N SER A 287 11.84 -11.85 -17.29
CA SER A 287 10.75 -12.75 -17.69
C SER A 287 9.52 -12.64 -16.79
N ILE A 288 9.68 -12.10 -15.58
CA ILE A 288 8.59 -11.85 -14.65
C ILE A 288 8.02 -10.46 -14.93
N ILE A 289 6.77 -10.43 -15.37
CA ILE A 289 6.07 -9.21 -15.81
C ILE A 289 5.31 -8.51 -14.68
N ALA A 290 4.89 -9.25 -13.68
CA ALA A 290 4.15 -8.74 -12.53
C ALA A 290 4.38 -9.59 -11.28
N VAL A 291 4.03 -9.03 -10.13
CA VAL A 291 3.93 -9.73 -8.85
C VAL A 291 2.47 -9.71 -8.41
N LEU A 292 1.96 -10.82 -7.94
CA LEU A 292 0.68 -10.95 -7.24
C LEU A 292 0.96 -11.20 -5.75
N GLY A 293 0.48 -10.31 -4.89
CA GLY A 293 0.87 -10.25 -3.48
C GLY A 293 1.84 -9.10 -3.20
N PRO A 294 2.29 -8.89 -1.96
CA PRO A 294 1.98 -9.72 -0.79
C PRO A 294 0.53 -9.57 -0.29
N LEU A 295 0.11 -10.47 0.63
CA LEU A 295 -1.21 -10.43 1.25
C LEU A 295 -1.25 -9.55 2.51
N LEU A 296 -0.12 -9.37 3.19
CA LEU A 296 -0.05 -8.73 4.50
C LEU A 296 0.37 -7.27 4.38
N ASP A 297 -0.25 -6.39 5.17
CA ASP A 297 0.03 -4.95 5.18
C ASP A 297 1.49 -4.62 5.48
N GLU A 298 2.09 -5.31 6.45
CA GLU A 298 3.46 -5.09 6.86
C GLU A 298 4.46 -5.44 5.76
N GLU A 299 4.25 -6.55 5.06
CA GLU A 299 5.05 -6.95 3.90
C GLU A 299 4.88 -5.95 2.76
N LEU A 300 3.65 -5.49 2.52
CA LEU A 300 3.33 -4.52 1.48
C LEU A 300 4.02 -3.18 1.72
N VAL A 301 3.91 -2.65 2.95
CA VAL A 301 4.62 -1.41 3.33
C VAL A 301 6.13 -1.58 3.15
N ALA A 302 6.69 -2.74 3.53
CA ALA A 302 8.11 -3.02 3.37
C ALA A 302 8.56 -3.02 1.90
N VAL A 303 7.77 -3.59 0.98
CA VAL A 303 8.13 -3.64 -0.45
C VAL A 303 7.77 -2.36 -1.21
N SER A 304 6.86 -1.54 -0.70
CA SER A 304 6.44 -0.28 -1.35
C SER A 304 7.57 0.71 -1.53
N GLY A 305 8.57 0.69 -0.65
CA GLY A 305 9.78 1.51 -0.75
C GLY A 305 10.72 1.12 -1.90
N ILE A 306 10.45 0.01 -2.60
CA ILE A 306 11.28 -0.43 -3.73
C ILE A 306 10.78 0.27 -5.01
N SER A 307 11.45 1.37 -5.38
CA SER A 307 11.14 2.06 -6.64
C SER A 307 11.47 1.17 -7.84
N SER A 308 10.48 0.85 -8.66
CA SER A 308 10.67 0.00 -9.84
C SER A 308 9.56 0.17 -10.87
N ASN A 309 9.78 -0.39 -12.06
CA ASN A 309 8.76 -0.55 -13.11
C ASN A 309 8.04 -1.90 -13.03
N LEU A 310 8.24 -2.68 -11.97
CA LEU A 310 7.58 -3.95 -11.74
C LEU A 310 6.18 -3.70 -11.15
N PRO A 311 5.09 -4.00 -11.85
CA PRO A 311 3.76 -3.88 -11.28
C PRO A 311 3.54 -4.96 -10.21
N ILE A 312 3.05 -4.53 -9.07
CA ILE A 312 2.69 -5.37 -7.94
C ILE A 312 1.18 -5.26 -7.75
N LEU A 313 0.48 -6.36 -7.96
CA LEU A 313 -0.95 -6.46 -7.73
C LEU A 313 -1.18 -6.92 -6.30
N VAL A 314 -1.84 -6.08 -5.51
CA VAL A 314 -2.06 -6.29 -4.08
C VAL A 314 -3.46 -6.86 -3.87
N PRO A 315 -3.59 -8.13 -3.41
CA PRO A 315 -4.87 -8.83 -3.43
C PRO A 315 -5.92 -8.26 -2.48
N LYS A 316 -5.54 -7.93 -1.25
CA LYS A 316 -6.52 -7.50 -0.22
C LYS A 316 -6.07 -6.32 0.62
N SER A 317 -4.79 -6.19 0.89
CA SER A 317 -4.25 -5.08 1.68
C SER A 317 -4.34 -3.75 0.92
N ASN A 318 -4.77 -2.69 1.59
CA ASN A 318 -4.75 -1.33 1.03
C ASN A 318 -4.58 -0.27 2.13
N PRO A 319 -3.40 -0.15 2.75
CA PRO A 319 -3.10 0.88 3.73
C PRO A 319 -3.31 2.29 3.17
N ALA A 320 -3.99 3.14 3.94
CA ALA A 320 -4.34 4.48 3.52
C ALA A 320 -3.12 5.30 3.07
N GLY A 321 -3.23 5.97 1.91
CA GLY A 321 -2.20 6.82 1.33
C GLY A 321 -1.05 6.10 0.62
N LEU A 322 -0.99 4.77 0.65
CA LEU A 322 0.10 4.02 0.00
C LEU A 322 -0.02 4.08 -1.53
N SER A 323 -1.22 4.15 -2.07
CA SER A 323 -1.51 4.32 -3.50
C SER A 323 -0.97 5.63 -4.07
N ASP A 324 -0.87 6.67 -3.24
CA ASP A 324 -0.40 8.00 -3.66
C ASP A 324 1.12 8.03 -3.86
N ILE A 325 1.87 7.24 -3.08
CA ILE A 325 3.34 7.25 -3.08
C ILE A 325 3.96 6.16 -3.94
N ALA A 326 3.25 5.06 -4.20
CA ALA A 326 3.76 3.89 -4.89
C ALA A 326 2.99 3.60 -6.18
N SER A 327 3.34 4.28 -7.27
CA SER A 327 2.64 4.22 -8.56
C SER A 327 2.71 2.87 -9.29
N ASN A 328 3.55 1.94 -8.83
CA ASN A 328 3.67 0.58 -9.36
C ASN A 328 2.86 -0.46 -8.56
N LEU A 329 2.23 -0.08 -7.45
CA LEU A 329 1.29 -0.92 -6.73
C LEU A 329 -0.11 -0.76 -7.32
N PHE A 330 -0.80 -1.88 -7.54
CA PHE A 330 -2.18 -1.93 -8.03
C PHE A 330 -3.03 -2.64 -6.99
N PHE A 331 -3.83 -1.90 -6.27
CA PHE A 331 -4.66 -2.41 -5.19
C PHE A 331 -5.95 -3.01 -5.75
N LEU A 332 -6.12 -4.31 -5.60
CA LEU A 332 -7.29 -5.04 -6.10
C LEU A 332 -8.50 -4.89 -5.16
N SER A 333 -8.28 -4.41 -3.93
CA SER A 333 -9.33 -4.04 -2.98
C SER A 333 -9.33 -2.53 -2.73
N PRO A 334 -10.48 -1.92 -2.41
CA PRO A 334 -10.57 -0.50 -2.06
C PRO A 334 -9.88 -0.22 -0.72
N SER A 335 -9.43 1.02 -0.54
CA SER A 335 -8.89 1.48 0.75
C SER A 335 -9.99 1.73 1.78
N ASN A 336 -9.60 1.75 3.06
CA ASN A 336 -10.49 2.16 4.13
C ASN A 336 -11.06 3.57 3.89
N LYS A 337 -10.28 4.45 3.27
CA LYS A 337 -10.73 5.78 2.85
C LYS A 337 -11.86 5.68 1.81
N THR A 338 -11.68 4.89 0.75
CA THR A 338 -12.72 4.70 -0.27
C THR A 338 -14.00 4.11 0.33
N ILE A 339 -13.88 3.12 1.22
CA ILE A 339 -15.04 2.56 1.93
C ILE A 339 -15.73 3.62 2.78
N ALA A 340 -14.99 4.40 3.56
CA ALA A 340 -15.52 5.47 4.41
C ALA A 340 -16.22 6.57 3.58
N GLU A 341 -15.62 6.99 2.46
CA GLU A 341 -16.24 7.91 1.50
C GLU A 341 -17.59 7.39 0.98
N ARG A 342 -17.67 6.10 0.66
CA ARG A 342 -18.92 5.49 0.18
C ARG A 342 -19.98 5.39 1.27
N ILE A 343 -19.59 5.09 2.51
CA ILE A 343 -20.52 5.07 3.66
C ILE A 343 -21.07 6.47 3.90
N ALA A 344 -20.22 7.50 3.96
CA ALA A 344 -20.66 8.89 4.13
C ALA A 344 -21.57 9.35 2.98
N GLN A 345 -21.19 9.03 1.74
CA GLN A 345 -21.98 9.33 0.55
C GLN A 345 -23.36 8.65 0.61
N MET A 346 -23.42 7.36 0.99
CA MET A 346 -24.68 6.62 1.12
C MET A 346 -25.58 7.26 2.18
N MET A 347 -25.03 7.57 3.35
CA MET A 347 -25.79 8.20 4.45
C MET A 347 -26.34 9.57 4.04
N VAL A 348 -25.48 10.42 3.49
CA VAL A 348 -25.82 11.84 3.26
C VAL A 348 -26.60 12.04 1.97
N LYS A 349 -26.09 11.49 0.84
CA LYS A 349 -26.70 11.75 -0.49
C LYS A 349 -27.87 10.83 -0.81
N GLU A 350 -27.73 9.53 -0.48
CA GLU A 350 -28.77 8.56 -0.86
C GLU A 350 -29.90 8.47 0.17
N LEU A 351 -29.58 8.58 1.46
CA LEU A 351 -30.55 8.46 2.55
C LEU A 351 -30.93 9.82 3.17
N GLY A 352 -30.17 10.89 2.96
CA GLY A 352 -30.48 12.22 3.47
C GLY A 352 -30.34 12.34 5.01
N VAL A 353 -29.54 11.47 5.64
CA VAL A 353 -29.36 11.50 7.10
C VAL A 353 -28.35 12.58 7.50
N ILE A 354 -28.65 13.25 8.63
CA ILE A 354 -27.83 14.35 9.16
C ILE A 354 -27.36 14.09 10.60
N ASN A 355 -28.15 13.42 11.41
CA ASN A 355 -27.79 13.08 12.80
C ASN A 355 -27.09 11.71 12.82
N ILE A 356 -25.77 11.74 12.70
CA ILE A 356 -24.94 10.53 12.56
C ILE A 356 -24.11 10.36 13.82
N ALA A 357 -24.09 9.14 14.39
CA ALA A 357 -23.18 8.78 15.45
C ALA A 357 -22.15 7.75 14.97
N VAL A 358 -21.05 7.64 15.69
CA VAL A 358 -20.00 6.64 15.47
C VAL A 358 -19.74 5.92 16.79
N LEU A 359 -19.64 4.60 16.74
CA LEU A 359 -19.12 3.77 17.82
C LEU A 359 -17.96 2.93 17.29
N SER A 360 -16.76 3.17 17.78
CA SER A 360 -15.54 2.60 17.23
C SER A 360 -14.61 2.07 18.32
N PRO A 361 -13.94 0.92 18.10
CA PRO A 361 -12.77 0.55 18.89
C PRO A 361 -11.61 1.52 18.64
N GLY A 362 -10.74 1.67 19.65
CA GLY A 362 -9.59 2.57 19.60
C GLY A 362 -8.31 1.95 19.03
N ASP A 363 -8.41 0.86 18.28
CA ASP A 363 -7.28 0.29 17.55
C ASP A 363 -6.93 1.10 16.30
N ILE A 364 -5.76 0.84 15.72
CA ILE A 364 -5.21 1.65 14.61
C ILE A 364 -6.10 1.59 13.37
N GLU A 365 -6.63 0.41 13.03
CA GLU A 365 -7.42 0.19 11.82
C GLU A 365 -8.79 0.85 11.93
N SER A 366 -9.54 0.56 13.00
CA SER A 366 -10.87 1.15 13.26
C SER A 366 -10.80 2.67 13.43
N LYS A 367 -9.69 3.17 14.04
CA LYS A 367 -9.43 4.61 14.13
C LYS A 367 -9.23 5.22 12.75
N SER A 368 -8.43 4.60 11.89
CA SER A 368 -8.21 5.07 10.51
C SER A 368 -9.52 5.13 9.71
N MET A 369 -10.36 4.08 9.82
CA MET A 369 -11.69 4.06 9.19
C MET A 369 -12.58 5.20 9.71
N THR A 370 -12.59 5.42 11.01
CA THR A 370 -13.40 6.47 11.65
C THR A 370 -12.93 7.85 11.28
N ASP A 371 -11.62 8.11 11.30
CA ASP A 371 -11.04 9.40 10.94
C ASP A 371 -11.37 9.74 9.46
N CYS A 372 -11.16 8.80 8.53
CA CYS A 372 -11.55 8.97 7.13
C CYS A 372 -13.06 9.24 6.96
N PHE A 373 -13.90 8.55 7.71
CA PHE A 373 -15.35 8.75 7.66
C PHE A 373 -15.77 10.15 8.16
N ILE A 374 -15.19 10.60 9.26
CA ILE A 374 -15.46 11.94 9.81
C ILE A 374 -14.96 13.02 8.85
N ASP A 375 -13.76 12.85 8.30
CA ASP A 375 -13.21 13.79 7.31
C ASP A 375 -14.12 13.92 6.08
N GLU A 376 -14.72 12.83 5.62
CA GLU A 376 -15.66 12.86 4.50
C GLU A 376 -17.00 13.50 4.89
N LEU A 377 -17.53 13.26 6.10
CA LEU A 377 -18.73 13.96 6.58
C LEU A 377 -18.52 15.48 6.62
N PHE A 378 -17.34 15.95 7.00
CA PHE A 378 -17.01 17.38 6.98
C PHE A 378 -17.06 17.98 5.56
N GLN A 379 -16.75 17.19 4.51
CA GLN A 379 -16.91 17.65 3.12
C GLN A 379 -18.40 17.94 2.78
N TYR A 380 -19.33 17.26 3.46
CA TYR A 380 -20.78 17.51 3.35
C TYR A 380 -21.29 18.57 4.35
N GLY A 381 -20.42 19.15 5.17
CA GLY A 381 -20.79 20.10 6.21
C GLY A 381 -21.53 19.47 7.40
N ILE A 382 -21.30 18.18 7.66
CA ILE A 382 -21.93 17.43 8.74
C ILE A 382 -20.89 17.05 9.79
N ASP A 383 -21.17 17.45 11.04
CA ASP A 383 -20.44 16.97 12.21
C ASP A 383 -21.18 15.78 12.81
N PRO A 384 -20.52 14.68 13.15
CA PRO A 384 -21.16 13.59 13.90
C PRO A 384 -21.71 14.09 15.24
N VAL A 385 -22.96 13.76 15.56
CA VAL A 385 -23.59 14.18 16.82
C VAL A 385 -23.00 13.47 18.05
N ALA A 386 -22.38 12.30 17.86
CA ALA A 386 -21.65 11.56 18.88
C ALA A 386 -20.55 10.71 18.24
N VAL A 387 -19.38 10.70 18.86
CA VAL A 387 -18.27 9.79 18.50
C VAL A 387 -17.80 9.13 19.80
N GLU A 388 -18.10 7.85 19.95
CA GLU A 388 -17.79 7.11 21.16
C GLU A 388 -16.73 6.05 20.88
N TRP A 389 -15.67 6.08 21.69
CA TRP A 389 -14.54 5.16 21.59
C TRP A 389 -14.51 4.18 22.76
N TYR A 390 -14.06 2.94 22.49
CA TYR A 390 -13.72 1.98 23.52
C TYR A 390 -12.35 1.35 23.23
N TYR A 391 -11.56 1.10 24.26
CA TYR A 391 -10.13 0.73 24.15
C TYR A 391 -9.83 -0.68 24.67
N GLU A 392 -10.76 -1.27 25.37
CA GLU A 392 -10.63 -2.62 25.91
C GLU A 392 -11.66 -3.55 25.25
N LYS A 393 -11.62 -4.83 25.62
CA LYS A 393 -12.62 -5.78 25.13
C LYS A 393 -14.04 -5.26 25.38
N PRO A 394 -14.96 -5.42 24.43
CA PRO A 394 -16.29 -4.79 24.44
C PRO A 394 -17.26 -5.33 25.50
N GLU A 395 -16.76 -6.08 26.48
CA GLU A 395 -17.57 -6.60 27.60
C GLU A 395 -18.28 -5.49 28.39
N ASN A 396 -17.83 -4.24 28.29
CA ASN A 396 -18.39 -3.10 29.01
C ASN A 396 -18.53 -1.83 28.18
N ILE A 397 -19.19 -1.93 27.01
CA ILE A 397 -19.51 -0.75 26.15
C ILE A 397 -20.80 -0.03 26.58
N SER A 398 -21.38 -0.41 27.71
CA SER A 398 -22.60 0.22 28.21
C SER A 398 -22.46 1.74 28.46
N LYS A 399 -21.24 2.21 28.76
CA LYS A 399 -20.96 3.64 28.93
C LYS A 399 -21.14 4.40 27.61
N GLN A 400 -20.62 3.86 26.52
CA GLN A 400 -20.70 4.44 25.18
C GLN A 400 -22.15 4.46 24.67
N PHE A 401 -22.88 3.36 24.80
CA PHE A 401 -24.29 3.33 24.43
C PHE A 401 -25.15 4.29 25.27
N LYS A 402 -24.86 4.45 26.57
CA LYS A 402 -25.52 5.48 27.39
C LYS A 402 -25.20 6.90 26.94
N ALA A 403 -23.96 7.15 26.49
CA ALA A 403 -23.58 8.45 25.94
C ALA A 403 -24.33 8.74 24.62
N ILE A 404 -24.35 7.77 23.69
CA ILE A 404 -25.12 7.87 22.45
C ILE A 404 -26.60 8.10 22.74
N ARG A 405 -27.20 7.33 23.66
CA ARG A 405 -28.61 7.52 24.05
C ARG A 405 -28.86 8.89 24.68
N LYS A 406 -27.95 9.40 25.50
CA LYS A 406 -28.06 10.74 26.08
C LYS A 406 -28.05 11.81 24.98
N THR A 407 -27.19 11.67 23.99
CA THR A 407 -27.16 12.56 22.82
C THR A 407 -28.47 12.44 22.03
N ALA A 408 -28.95 11.24 21.78
CA ALA A 408 -30.25 11.02 21.12
C ALA A 408 -31.40 11.72 21.87
N TRP A 409 -31.39 11.67 23.18
CA TRP A 409 -32.38 12.33 24.03
C TRP A 409 -32.29 13.86 23.92
N SER A 410 -31.09 14.45 23.88
CA SER A 410 -30.89 15.89 23.77
C SER A 410 -31.31 16.47 22.40
N LEU A 411 -31.41 15.63 21.39
CA LEU A 411 -31.87 16.01 20.04
C LEU A 411 -33.39 16.01 19.90
N LEU A 412 -34.13 15.60 20.91
CA LEU A 412 -35.58 15.73 20.92
C LEU A 412 -35.97 17.22 20.92
N PRO A 413 -37.03 17.62 20.20
CA PRO A 413 -37.50 19.00 20.18
C PRO A 413 -37.88 19.52 21.59
N GLU A 414 -37.87 20.82 21.81
CA GLU A 414 -38.19 21.41 23.11
C GLU A 414 -39.66 21.14 23.57
N MET A 415 -39.95 21.28 24.86
CA MET A 415 -41.09 20.75 25.62
C MET A 415 -42.49 20.71 24.95
N GLY A 416 -42.85 21.66 24.07
CA GLY A 416 -44.13 21.64 23.37
C GLY A 416 -44.26 20.53 22.28
N SER A 417 -43.18 20.15 21.69
CA SER A 417 -43.13 19.10 20.65
C SER A 417 -42.60 17.75 21.16
N ARG A 418 -42.06 17.73 22.40
CA ARG A 418 -41.63 16.47 23.07
C ARG A 418 -42.80 15.60 23.50
N ALA A 419 -43.94 16.23 23.91
CA ALA A 419 -45.14 15.54 24.21
C ALA A 419 -45.77 14.88 22.96
N ASP A 420 -45.81 15.65 21.83
CA ASP A 420 -46.33 15.16 20.55
C ASP A 420 -45.47 14.03 19.94
N ALA A 421 -44.15 14.08 20.12
CA ALA A 421 -43.23 13.01 19.66
C ALA A 421 -43.37 11.75 20.51
N LEU A 422 -43.68 11.86 21.80
CA LEU A 422 -43.95 10.76 22.69
C LEU A 422 -45.30 10.11 22.36
N GLU A 423 -46.34 10.91 22.06
CA GLU A 423 -47.64 10.40 21.60
C GLU A 423 -47.54 9.64 20.28
N MET A 424 -46.72 10.15 19.30
CA MET A 424 -46.47 9.44 18.05
C MET A 424 -45.77 8.08 18.27
N THR A 425 -44.84 8.01 19.21
CA THR A 425 -44.08 6.78 19.51
C THR A 425 -44.98 5.77 20.26
N ILE A 426 -45.84 6.23 21.16
CA ILE A 426 -46.81 5.42 21.88
C ILE A 426 -47.85 4.87 20.90
N ASN A 427 -48.40 5.71 20.01
CA ASN A 427 -49.37 5.32 19.00
C ASN A 427 -48.81 4.29 17.98
N SER A 428 -47.47 4.33 17.69
CA SER A 428 -46.83 3.32 16.83
C SER A 428 -46.70 1.95 17.52
N LEU A 429 -46.58 1.89 18.84
CA LEU A 429 -46.57 0.66 19.62
C LEU A 429 -47.98 0.05 19.75
N ASP A 430 -49.02 0.89 19.83
CA ASP A 430 -50.42 0.46 19.86
C ASP A 430 -50.81 -0.34 18.60
N SER A 431 -50.31 0.10 17.43
CA SER A 431 -50.61 -0.57 16.16
C SER A 431 -49.96 -1.95 16.03
N LEU A 432 -48.95 -2.25 16.83
CA LEU A 432 -48.20 -3.52 16.78
C LEU A 432 -48.75 -4.60 17.69
N PHE A 433 -49.50 -4.23 18.76
CA PHE A 433 -49.90 -5.20 19.78
C PHE A 433 -51.41 -5.32 20.01
N ASP A 434 -52.26 -4.54 19.31
CA ASP A 434 -53.72 -4.54 19.43
C ASP A 434 -54.21 -4.46 20.91
N VAL A 435 -53.43 -3.71 21.72
CA VAL A 435 -53.72 -3.48 23.15
C VAL A 435 -54.09 -2.02 23.33
N ASN A 436 -55.26 -1.79 23.86
CA ASN A 436 -55.77 -0.45 24.18
C ASN A 436 -54.97 0.10 25.37
N ILE A 437 -54.07 1.07 25.12
CA ILE A 437 -53.11 1.62 26.10
C ILE A 437 -53.81 2.57 27.09
N ASP A 438 -55.00 3.10 26.79
CA ASP A 438 -55.74 3.98 27.67
C ASP A 438 -56.05 3.38 29.05
N ASP A 439 -55.96 2.05 29.17
CA ASP A 439 -56.17 1.33 30.45
C ASP A 439 -54.91 1.17 31.32
N PHE A 440 -53.71 1.57 30.79
CA PHE A 440 -52.43 1.31 31.47
C PHE A 440 -51.59 2.53 31.81
N PHE A 441 -51.87 3.71 31.25
CA PHE A 441 -51.10 4.92 31.51
C PHE A 441 -52.02 6.12 31.76
N GLU A 442 -52.16 6.55 33.01
CA GLU A 442 -52.55 7.93 33.32
C GLU A 442 -51.41 8.80 32.77
N ILE A 443 -51.74 9.71 31.79
CA ILE A 443 -50.80 10.70 31.27
C ILE A 443 -50.42 11.61 32.44
N PRO A 444 -49.15 11.70 32.86
CA PRO A 444 -48.76 12.59 33.95
C PRO A 444 -49.07 14.05 33.58
N ASP A 445 -49.61 14.81 34.53
CA ASP A 445 -49.79 16.28 34.39
C ASP A 445 -48.49 16.96 34.01
N GLU A 446 -48.53 18.04 33.24
CA GLU A 446 -47.45 18.78 32.56
C GLU A 446 -46.23 19.15 33.42
N ASP A 447 -46.25 18.95 34.73
CA ASP A 447 -45.19 19.28 35.69
C ASP A 447 -44.39 18.09 36.25
N GLU A 448 -44.70 16.84 35.91
CA GLU A 448 -43.92 15.70 36.38
C GLU A 448 -42.75 15.37 35.45
N LYS A 449 -41.53 15.60 35.93
CA LYS A 449 -40.30 15.12 35.30
C LYS A 449 -40.33 13.61 35.18
N MET A 450 -40.36 13.13 33.94
CA MET A 450 -40.38 11.72 33.60
C MET A 450 -39.39 10.91 34.46
N ASN A 451 -39.86 9.87 35.10
CA ASN A 451 -39.03 9.04 35.99
C ASN A 451 -37.91 8.34 35.18
N LYS A 452 -36.75 8.13 35.78
CA LYS A 452 -35.60 7.46 35.12
C LYS A 452 -35.96 6.08 34.53
N ARG A 453 -36.93 5.38 35.09
CA ARG A 453 -37.45 4.09 34.59
C ARG A 453 -38.27 4.25 33.31
N ASP A 454 -39.05 5.29 33.19
CA ASP A 454 -39.91 5.52 32.05
C ASP A 454 -39.14 6.12 30.88
N SER A 455 -38.20 7.00 31.14
CA SER A 455 -37.29 7.51 30.10
C SER A 455 -36.43 6.40 29.45
N SER A 456 -36.15 5.31 30.14
CA SER A 456 -35.40 4.17 29.59
C SER A 456 -36.21 3.33 28.60
N LYS A 457 -37.54 3.38 28.64
CA LYS A 457 -38.43 2.61 27.76
C LYS A 457 -38.73 3.30 26.44
N VAL A 458 -38.47 4.63 26.35
CA VAL A 458 -38.74 5.39 25.15
C VAL A 458 -37.78 4.97 24.03
N VAL A 459 -38.32 4.64 22.87
CA VAL A 459 -37.53 4.38 21.65
C VAL A 459 -37.12 5.73 21.04
N LEU A 460 -35.84 5.93 20.83
CA LEU A 460 -35.30 7.16 20.27
C LEU A 460 -34.89 6.98 18.81
N GLU A 461 -35.40 7.82 17.93
CA GLU A 461 -35.15 7.82 16.49
C GLU A 461 -34.37 9.07 16.03
N THR A 462 -33.94 9.94 16.95
CA THR A 462 -33.28 11.21 16.65
C THR A 462 -31.86 11.07 16.10
N ILE A 463 -31.18 9.95 16.37
CA ILE A 463 -29.96 9.56 15.67
C ILE A 463 -30.37 8.73 14.46
N HIS A 464 -30.20 9.25 13.27
CA HIS A 464 -30.67 8.64 12.04
C HIS A 464 -29.81 7.45 11.60
N ALA A 465 -28.49 7.52 11.82
CA ALA A 465 -27.57 6.45 11.48
C ALA A 465 -26.44 6.33 12.50
N ILE A 466 -25.94 5.10 12.67
CA ILE A 466 -24.74 4.81 13.46
C ILE A 466 -23.75 4.04 12.59
N TYR A 467 -22.50 4.55 12.49
CA TYR A 467 -21.40 3.85 11.85
C TYR A 467 -20.63 3.00 12.87
N LEU A 468 -20.37 1.74 12.51
CA LEU A 468 -19.82 0.69 13.35
C LEU A 468 -18.60 0.02 12.69
N PRO A 469 -17.42 0.69 12.61
CA PRO A 469 -16.19 0.10 12.08
C PRO A 469 -15.53 -0.81 13.13
N ILE A 470 -16.21 -1.88 13.49
CA ILE A 470 -15.79 -2.79 14.57
C ILE A 470 -15.06 -4.01 14.05
N ARG A 471 -14.29 -4.65 14.93
CA ARG A 471 -13.56 -5.87 14.62
C ARG A 471 -14.49 -7.08 14.66
N GLU A 472 -14.07 -8.12 13.96
CA GLU A 472 -14.83 -9.36 13.81
C GLU A 472 -15.13 -10.06 15.14
N ASP A 473 -14.15 -10.11 16.05
CA ASP A 473 -14.28 -10.72 17.37
C ASP A 473 -15.21 -9.96 18.32
N GLU A 474 -15.60 -8.74 17.97
CA GLU A 474 -16.44 -7.84 18.78
C GLU A 474 -17.92 -7.84 18.35
N LEU A 475 -18.25 -8.37 17.17
CA LEU A 475 -19.58 -8.31 16.57
C LEU A 475 -20.68 -8.79 17.51
N THR A 476 -20.48 -9.93 18.18
CA THR A 476 -21.45 -10.51 19.10
C THR A 476 -21.71 -9.61 20.32
N PHE A 477 -20.65 -8.98 20.84
CA PHE A 477 -20.78 -8.08 22.00
C PHE A 477 -21.53 -6.80 21.65
N VAL A 478 -21.20 -6.18 20.52
CA VAL A 478 -21.82 -4.93 20.07
C VAL A 478 -23.26 -5.17 19.63
N GLY A 479 -23.51 -6.21 18.83
CA GLY A 479 -24.83 -6.54 18.29
C GLY A 479 -25.89 -6.78 19.36
N THR A 480 -25.52 -7.39 20.48
CA THR A 480 -26.44 -7.67 21.61
C THR A 480 -26.81 -6.42 22.42
N GLN A 481 -26.15 -5.27 22.23
CA GLN A 481 -26.45 -4.06 23.01
C GLN A 481 -27.62 -3.24 22.45
N PHE A 482 -27.88 -3.29 21.13
CA PHE A 482 -28.90 -2.46 20.51
C PHE A 482 -30.29 -2.59 21.16
N PRO A 483 -30.82 -3.81 21.47
CA PRO A 483 -32.13 -3.94 22.11
C PRO A 483 -32.18 -3.34 23.52
N VAL A 484 -31.02 -3.28 24.21
CA VAL A 484 -30.97 -2.82 25.62
C VAL A 484 -31.17 -1.31 25.73
N TYR A 485 -30.80 -0.56 24.70
CA TYR A 485 -30.78 0.91 24.75
C TYR A 485 -31.91 1.58 23.99
N ASN A 486 -32.85 0.83 23.40
CA ASN A 486 -34.03 1.36 22.71
C ASN A 486 -33.67 2.50 21.72
N LEU A 487 -32.66 2.24 20.86
CA LEU A 487 -32.26 3.11 19.77
C LEU A 487 -32.78 2.51 18.47
N LYS A 488 -33.61 3.24 17.74
CA LYS A 488 -34.03 2.87 16.39
C LYS A 488 -33.30 3.74 15.40
N THR A 489 -32.36 3.16 14.67
CA THR A 489 -31.40 3.87 13.82
C THR A 489 -30.97 2.95 12.69
N ILE A 490 -30.53 3.51 11.56
CA ILE A 490 -29.92 2.74 10.48
C ILE A 490 -28.48 2.42 10.88
N LEU A 491 -28.10 1.15 10.83
CA LEU A 491 -26.76 0.72 11.17
C LEU A 491 -25.91 0.60 9.89
N PHE A 492 -24.69 1.09 9.96
CA PHE A 492 -23.69 0.93 8.90
C PHE A 492 -22.49 0.19 9.46
N GLY A 493 -22.16 -0.94 8.84
CA GLY A 493 -21.03 -1.79 9.21
C GLY A 493 -19.90 -1.73 8.18
N ASN A 494 -18.70 -2.10 8.61
CA ASN A 494 -17.61 -2.47 7.73
C ASN A 494 -17.75 -3.94 7.26
N GLU A 495 -16.81 -4.44 6.47
CA GLU A 495 -16.85 -5.80 5.94
C GLU A 495 -16.82 -6.91 7.00
N ASN A 496 -16.34 -6.61 8.22
CA ASN A 496 -16.36 -7.56 9.34
C ASN A 496 -17.78 -8.02 9.70
N TRP A 497 -18.79 -7.22 9.39
CA TRP A 497 -20.18 -7.58 9.56
C TRP A 497 -20.72 -8.58 8.52
N LEU A 498 -19.93 -8.96 7.50
CA LEU A 498 -20.34 -9.95 6.51
C LEU A 498 -20.36 -11.40 7.07
N LYS A 499 -20.62 -11.58 8.37
CA LYS A 499 -20.67 -12.87 9.06
C LYS A 499 -22.10 -13.30 9.31
N MET A 500 -22.61 -14.17 8.43
CA MET A 500 -23.98 -14.66 8.52
C MET A 500 -24.24 -15.51 9.76
N ASP A 501 -23.23 -16.22 10.26
CA ASP A 501 -23.30 -16.99 11.52
C ASP A 501 -23.56 -16.09 12.74
N VAL A 502 -23.03 -14.87 12.75
CA VAL A 502 -23.29 -13.86 13.78
C VAL A 502 -24.61 -13.14 13.52
N LEU A 503 -24.84 -12.66 12.29
CA LEU A 503 -26.03 -11.91 11.93
C LEU A 503 -27.31 -12.73 12.09
N ASN A 504 -27.26 -14.06 11.89
CA ASN A 504 -28.43 -14.95 12.02
C ASN A 504 -28.71 -15.41 13.46
N GLN A 505 -27.92 -14.99 14.46
CA GLN A 505 -28.20 -15.29 15.85
C GLN A 505 -29.50 -14.60 16.28
N GLU A 506 -30.37 -15.32 16.99
CA GLU A 506 -31.68 -14.81 17.46
C GLU A 506 -31.57 -13.56 18.34
N ILE A 507 -30.43 -13.42 19.05
CA ILE A 507 -30.15 -12.28 19.93
C ILE A 507 -29.55 -11.07 19.19
N ILE A 508 -29.17 -11.20 17.92
CA ILE A 508 -28.53 -10.14 17.12
C ILE A 508 -29.38 -9.79 15.90
N GLY A 509 -29.75 -10.79 15.10
CA GLY A 509 -30.37 -10.60 13.79
C GLY A 509 -31.57 -9.67 13.74
N PRO A 510 -32.59 -9.83 14.64
CA PRO A 510 -33.74 -8.93 14.65
C PRO A 510 -33.40 -7.46 14.91
N HIS A 511 -32.30 -7.18 15.62
CA HIS A 511 -31.90 -5.85 16.05
C HIS A 511 -30.94 -5.13 15.09
N VAL A 512 -30.34 -5.87 14.17
CA VAL A 512 -29.45 -5.34 13.11
C VAL A 512 -30.10 -5.45 11.72
N GLN A 513 -31.37 -5.75 11.66
CA GLN A 513 -32.12 -5.81 10.40
C GLN A 513 -32.09 -4.46 9.68
N GLY A 514 -31.84 -4.47 8.38
CA GLY A 514 -31.65 -3.25 7.59
C GLY A 514 -30.25 -2.65 7.71
N MET A 515 -29.32 -3.32 8.42
CA MET A 515 -27.92 -2.90 8.45
C MET A 515 -27.35 -2.87 7.04
N GLN A 516 -26.68 -1.78 6.71
CA GLN A 516 -26.00 -1.62 5.45
C GLN A 516 -24.50 -1.82 5.61
N ILE A 517 -23.92 -2.58 4.69
CA ILE A 517 -22.50 -2.92 4.68
C ILE A 517 -21.95 -2.54 3.32
N ILE A 518 -20.88 -1.74 3.31
CA ILE A 518 -20.18 -1.38 2.07
C ILE A 518 -18.87 -2.16 2.02
N SER A 519 -18.66 -2.90 0.92
CA SER A 519 -17.53 -3.80 0.72
C SER A 519 -17.22 -3.94 -0.76
N ASP A 520 -16.07 -4.49 -1.10
CA ASP A 520 -15.71 -4.93 -2.46
C ASP A 520 -16.30 -6.31 -2.81
N VAL A 521 -16.90 -7.00 -1.85
CA VAL A 521 -17.54 -8.30 -2.07
C VAL A 521 -18.82 -8.14 -2.92
N ASN A 522 -18.83 -8.78 -4.09
CA ASN A 522 -19.89 -8.63 -5.07
C ASN A 522 -21.15 -9.45 -4.75
N SER A 523 -20.95 -10.66 -4.28
CA SER A 523 -22.03 -11.55 -3.82
C SER A 523 -21.57 -12.27 -2.57
N PRO A 524 -22.37 -12.30 -1.52
CA PRO A 524 -22.05 -13.11 -0.36
C PRO A 524 -22.16 -14.59 -0.76
N VAL A 525 -21.08 -15.22 -1.11
CA VAL A 525 -20.94 -16.69 -1.09
C VAL A 525 -21.01 -17.20 0.37
N ILE A 526 -21.68 -16.42 1.21
CA ILE A 526 -21.73 -16.51 2.66
C ILE A 526 -22.77 -17.54 3.12
N ASN A 527 -23.35 -18.27 2.20
CA ASN A 527 -24.38 -19.25 2.56
C ASN A 527 -23.84 -20.60 3.05
N ASN A 528 -22.54 -20.79 3.20
CA ASN A 528 -21.97 -22.02 3.71
C ASN A 528 -21.35 -21.82 5.10
N GLU A 529 -21.85 -22.59 6.03
CA GLU A 529 -21.71 -22.55 7.48
C GLU A 529 -20.26 -22.66 8.05
N GLU A 530 -19.23 -22.73 7.25
CA GLU A 530 -17.92 -23.15 7.77
C GLU A 530 -16.78 -22.13 7.76
N ASN A 531 -16.88 -20.93 7.16
CA ASN A 531 -15.73 -20.02 7.20
C ASN A 531 -16.08 -18.55 7.21
N SER A 532 -15.82 -17.96 8.32
CA SER A 532 -15.98 -16.57 8.71
C SER A 532 -14.82 -15.66 8.31
N PHE A 533 -13.85 -16.14 7.55
CA PHE A 533 -12.78 -15.32 7.00
C PHE A 533 -13.13 -14.84 5.60
N ILE A 534 -12.57 -13.70 5.20
CA ILE A 534 -12.47 -13.31 3.80
C ILE A 534 -12.15 -14.58 3.04
N ASN A 535 -13.00 -14.97 2.13
CA ASN A 535 -12.78 -16.20 1.39
C ASN A 535 -11.61 -16.01 0.43
N TYR A 536 -10.40 -16.15 0.95
CA TYR A 536 -9.15 -16.02 0.18
C TYR A 536 -9.13 -16.96 -1.03
N TYR A 537 -9.81 -18.09 -0.93
CA TYR A 537 -9.98 -19.01 -2.04
C TYR A 537 -10.82 -18.39 -3.18
N SER A 538 -12.02 -17.89 -2.89
CA SER A 538 -12.89 -17.27 -3.90
C SER A 538 -12.30 -15.97 -4.45
N LEU A 539 -11.65 -15.19 -3.59
CA LEU A 539 -10.92 -14.00 -3.99
C LEU A 539 -9.81 -14.34 -5.00
N ALA A 540 -9.05 -15.40 -4.75
CA ALA A 540 -7.99 -15.85 -5.64
C ALA A 540 -8.50 -16.36 -6.98
N GLN A 541 -9.67 -17.02 -7.01
CA GLN A 541 -10.31 -17.42 -8.27
C GLN A 541 -10.65 -16.21 -9.14
N ASP A 542 -11.28 -15.18 -8.56
CA ASP A 542 -11.60 -13.95 -9.27
C ASP A 542 -10.35 -13.18 -9.71
N HIS A 543 -9.31 -13.14 -8.87
CA HIS A 543 -8.02 -12.57 -9.28
C HIS A 543 -7.38 -13.36 -10.42
N GLY A 544 -7.54 -14.67 -10.45
CA GLY A 544 -7.15 -15.51 -11.58
C GLY A 544 -7.89 -15.14 -12.87
N HIS A 545 -9.20 -14.93 -12.79
CA HIS A 545 -10.03 -14.44 -13.91
C HIS A 545 -9.60 -13.05 -14.36
N PHE A 546 -9.36 -12.14 -13.44
CA PHE A 546 -8.85 -10.80 -13.72
C PHE A 546 -7.49 -10.83 -14.42
N LEU A 547 -6.54 -11.62 -13.90
CA LEU A 547 -5.24 -11.82 -14.54
C LEU A 547 -5.39 -12.37 -15.95
N ASN A 548 -6.24 -13.36 -16.16
CA ASN A 548 -6.48 -13.93 -17.46
C ASN A 548 -7.06 -12.89 -18.44
N SER A 549 -8.01 -12.06 -18.00
CA SER A 549 -8.60 -10.98 -18.83
C SER A 549 -7.57 -9.92 -19.23
N THR A 550 -6.61 -9.64 -18.35
CA THR A 550 -5.58 -8.64 -18.58
C THR A 550 -4.35 -9.18 -19.33
N LEU A 551 -4.11 -10.48 -19.33
CA LEU A 551 -2.94 -11.11 -19.95
C LEU A 551 -3.23 -11.85 -21.25
N SER A 552 -4.50 -12.12 -21.58
CA SER A 552 -4.88 -12.95 -22.71
C SER A 552 -4.35 -12.42 -24.06
N GLY A 553 -3.72 -13.30 -24.81
CA GLY A 553 -3.48 -13.15 -26.25
C GLY A 553 -2.23 -12.40 -26.68
N GLN A 554 -1.39 -11.86 -25.80
CA GLN A 554 -0.21 -11.09 -26.18
C GLN A 554 0.97 -11.26 -25.20
N GLU A 555 2.19 -11.18 -25.76
CA GLU A 555 3.39 -10.96 -24.96
C GLU A 555 3.31 -9.64 -24.20
N MET A 556 3.44 -9.71 -22.88
CA MET A 556 3.40 -8.53 -22.04
C MET A 556 4.79 -8.19 -21.50
N THR A 557 5.15 -6.93 -21.59
CA THR A 557 6.25 -6.36 -20.79
C THR A 557 5.67 -5.68 -19.55
N ARG A 558 6.48 -5.45 -18.51
CA ARG A 558 6.06 -4.73 -17.30
C ARG A 558 5.35 -3.42 -17.62
N ARG A 559 5.94 -2.61 -18.52
CA ARG A 559 5.39 -1.30 -18.91
C ARG A 559 4.07 -1.42 -19.68
N ARG A 560 3.97 -2.37 -20.61
CA ARG A 560 2.71 -2.66 -21.32
C ARG A 560 1.63 -3.12 -20.37
N TYR A 561 2.00 -3.96 -19.40
CA TYR A 561 1.05 -4.46 -18.42
C TYR A 561 0.53 -3.34 -17.52
N ILE A 562 1.40 -2.45 -17.00
CA ILE A 562 1.00 -1.26 -16.27
C ILE A 562 0.01 -0.40 -17.09
N LYS A 563 0.32 -0.16 -18.38
CA LYS A 563 -0.56 0.61 -19.25
C LYS A 563 -1.92 -0.08 -19.42
N LYS A 564 -1.92 -1.41 -19.59
CA LYS A 564 -3.14 -2.20 -19.72
C LYS A 564 -3.98 -2.19 -18.45
N LEU A 565 -3.37 -2.36 -17.29
CA LEU A 565 -4.05 -2.24 -15.99
C LEU A 565 -4.74 -0.88 -15.83
N ARG A 566 -4.04 0.21 -16.11
CA ARG A 566 -4.58 1.57 -16.03
C ARG A 566 -5.68 1.88 -17.04
N SER A 567 -5.72 1.18 -18.15
CA SER A 567 -6.74 1.34 -19.21
C SER A 567 -7.85 0.30 -19.12
N HIS A 568 -7.81 -0.60 -18.13
CA HIS A 568 -8.81 -1.64 -17.98
C HIS A 568 -10.16 -1.02 -17.59
N SER A 569 -11.24 -1.42 -18.29
CA SER A 569 -12.58 -0.85 -18.11
C SER A 569 -13.30 -1.30 -16.84
N GLY A 570 -12.78 -2.33 -16.16
CA GLY A 570 -13.36 -2.96 -14.99
C GLY A 570 -13.49 -4.47 -15.15
N PHE A 571 -13.45 -5.18 -14.05
CA PHE A 571 -13.68 -6.62 -13.94
C PHE A 571 -14.77 -6.86 -12.90
N TYR A 572 -15.73 -7.70 -13.23
CA TYR A 572 -16.82 -8.09 -12.34
C TYR A 572 -16.80 -9.60 -12.20
N GLY A 573 -16.26 -10.08 -11.10
CA GLY A 573 -16.19 -11.48 -10.74
C GLY A 573 -17.42 -11.97 -9.99
N GLU A 574 -17.38 -13.21 -9.56
CA GLU A 574 -18.43 -13.79 -8.69
C GLU A 574 -18.33 -13.26 -7.26
N TYR A 575 -17.11 -13.12 -6.75
CA TYR A 575 -16.83 -12.72 -5.39
C TYR A 575 -16.48 -11.23 -5.25
N THR A 576 -15.67 -10.68 -6.16
CA THR A 576 -15.21 -9.29 -6.08
C THR A 576 -15.34 -8.56 -7.42
N ALA A 577 -15.26 -7.24 -7.38
CA ALA A 577 -15.18 -6.39 -8.56
C ALA A 577 -13.95 -5.48 -8.47
N ILE A 578 -13.28 -5.29 -9.61
CA ILE A 578 -12.04 -4.52 -9.71
C ILE A 578 -12.18 -3.47 -10.77
N GLN A 579 -12.09 -2.20 -10.39
CA GLN A 579 -12.11 -1.07 -11.31
C GLN A 579 -11.14 -0.01 -10.82
N PHE A 580 -10.08 0.20 -11.60
CA PHE A 580 -9.08 1.20 -11.25
C PHE A 580 -9.54 2.61 -11.62
N PHE A 581 -9.57 3.47 -10.63
CA PHE A 581 -9.99 4.86 -10.74
C PHE A 581 -8.97 5.80 -10.09
N GLY A 582 -9.22 7.13 -10.12
CA GLY A 582 -8.37 8.13 -9.50
C GLY A 582 -7.23 8.64 -10.39
N GLN A 583 -6.36 9.47 -9.84
CA GLN A 583 -5.28 10.12 -10.59
C GLN A 583 -4.25 9.12 -11.15
N ASN A 584 -3.88 8.13 -10.36
CA ASN A 584 -2.90 7.12 -10.74
C ASN A 584 -3.52 5.89 -11.43
N LYS A 585 -4.83 5.71 -11.36
CA LYS A 585 -5.55 4.53 -11.84
C LYS A 585 -4.92 3.22 -11.36
N ASN A 586 -4.62 3.15 -10.08
CA ASN A 586 -3.96 2.01 -9.45
C ASN A 586 -4.66 1.54 -8.16
N GLU A 587 -5.79 2.14 -7.80
CA GLU A 587 -6.60 1.76 -6.66
C GLU A 587 -7.98 1.28 -7.10
N ASN A 588 -8.45 0.16 -6.54
CA ASN A 588 -9.81 -0.32 -6.79
C ASN A 588 -10.82 0.62 -6.13
N ASN A 589 -11.81 1.03 -6.88
CA ASN A 589 -12.87 1.93 -6.43
C ASN A 589 -14.27 1.32 -6.59
N SER A 590 -14.34 0.05 -6.98
CA SER A 590 -15.60 -0.66 -7.07
C SER A 590 -16.02 -1.16 -5.69
N THR A 591 -17.21 -0.74 -5.25
CA THR A 591 -17.78 -1.16 -3.97
C THR A 591 -19.25 -1.51 -4.13
N GLN A 592 -19.71 -2.44 -3.32
CA GLN A 592 -21.09 -2.90 -3.27
C GLN A 592 -21.76 -2.40 -2.01
N VAL A 593 -23.05 -2.10 -2.10
CA VAL A 593 -23.90 -1.82 -0.94
C VAL A 593 -24.76 -3.04 -0.69
N LEU A 594 -24.55 -3.68 0.43
CA LEU A 594 -25.27 -4.85 0.89
C LEU A 594 -26.17 -4.49 2.07
N GLU A 595 -27.37 -5.06 2.14
CA GLU A 595 -28.31 -4.88 3.25
C GLU A 595 -28.64 -6.23 3.88
N TYR A 596 -28.52 -6.32 5.20
CA TYR A 596 -28.97 -7.49 5.92
C TYR A 596 -30.50 -7.50 6.04
N SER A 597 -31.15 -8.50 5.45
CA SER A 597 -32.62 -8.63 5.39
C SER A 597 -33.15 -9.83 6.18
N GLY A 598 -32.67 -9.98 7.42
CA GLY A 598 -33.20 -10.96 8.40
C GLY A 598 -32.64 -12.38 8.28
N LYS A 599 -32.16 -12.86 7.15
CA LYS A 599 -31.50 -14.17 6.97
C LYS A 599 -30.52 -14.19 5.79
N SER A 600 -30.47 -13.12 5.03
CA SER A 600 -29.62 -13.02 3.84
C SER A 600 -29.11 -11.60 3.66
N LEU A 601 -28.08 -11.45 2.89
CA LEU A 601 -27.60 -10.16 2.43
C LEU A 601 -28.18 -9.88 1.05
N LYS A 602 -28.85 -8.75 0.90
CA LYS A 602 -29.40 -8.26 -0.35
C LYS A 602 -28.48 -7.19 -0.91
N LYS A 603 -28.09 -7.30 -2.17
CA LYS A 603 -27.36 -6.26 -2.87
C LYS A 603 -28.31 -5.11 -3.25
N LEU A 604 -28.06 -3.93 -2.73
CA LEU A 604 -28.81 -2.70 -3.06
C LEU A 604 -28.27 -2.01 -4.31
N GLY A 605 -26.97 -2.07 -4.53
CA GLY A 605 -26.33 -1.45 -5.68
C GLY A 605 -24.82 -1.59 -5.69
N THR A 606 -24.21 -0.99 -6.72
CA THR A 606 -22.76 -0.93 -6.92
C THR A 606 -22.37 0.52 -7.14
N TYR A 607 -21.31 0.96 -6.48
CA TYR A 607 -20.68 2.22 -6.84
C TYR A 607 -19.77 2.04 -8.04
N ASP A 608 -20.07 2.77 -9.11
CA ASP A 608 -19.20 2.94 -10.29
C ASP A 608 -18.66 4.37 -10.27
N GLY A 609 -17.42 4.53 -9.90
CA GLY A 609 -16.91 5.82 -9.53
C GLY A 609 -17.73 6.42 -8.36
N ASN A 610 -18.24 7.64 -8.53
CA ASN A 610 -19.04 8.32 -7.50
C ASN A 610 -20.56 8.12 -7.66
N ALA A 611 -21.01 7.30 -8.59
CA ALA A 611 -22.43 7.08 -8.84
C ALA A 611 -22.88 5.73 -8.28
N LEU A 612 -23.97 5.71 -7.52
CA LEU A 612 -24.62 4.48 -7.09
C LEU A 612 -25.56 3.96 -8.19
N ILE A 613 -25.21 2.82 -8.75
CA ILE A 613 -26.07 2.08 -9.68
C ILE A 613 -26.89 1.09 -8.85
N LYS A 614 -28.18 1.36 -8.67
CA LYS A 614 -29.08 0.51 -7.88
C LYS A 614 -29.31 -0.81 -8.59
N SER A 615 -29.27 -1.91 -7.83
CA SER A 615 -29.68 -3.23 -8.32
C SER A 615 -31.22 -3.28 -8.42
N HIS A 616 -31.72 -3.77 -9.52
CA HIS A 616 -33.17 -3.96 -9.75
C HIS A 616 -33.68 -5.26 -9.18
#